data_ba95de03bb15199bacc6f5a035436688
#
_entry.id   ba95de03bb15199bacc6f5a035436688
#
_cell.length_a   1.000
_cell.length_b   1.000
_cell.length_c   1.000
_cell.angle_alpha   90.00
_cell.angle_beta   90.00
_cell.angle_gamma   90.00
#
_symmetry.space_group_name_H-M   'P 1'
#
loop_
_entity.id
_entity.type
_entity.pdbx_description
1 polymer ?
#
loop_
_entity_poly.entity_id
_entity_poly.type
_entity_poly.pdbx_seq_one_letter_code
_entity_poly.pdbx_strand_id
1 'polypeptide(L)'
;MKHKLSLGLCSLLLSSTAYAEVNISGFASVVAGQVLEGSGVAEFDLGPTFLADYPLVGAYDEDISFKPDTLFGIQFSADLLEGLSATAQVVSRGADDFSASFEWAYLSYEINEHWTVQGGKKRLPLYYYSDFFDVGYAYPWIRPPADNYTWQIFNYTGVSALYNYLIGDWTMSGQVYYGSEDSEPNKLLSDFFFLENTREVWKDIGGIVVQFNKDWLDIRLTHMQYTNERYIGGIQQEWNGSNQRTGKFYGLSVNIDYENFLFLSELNRLDLDGSNLDTYLLSFGYRIDSVMPYISYSDFNDGEGGEVHHTSSAGIRWDFHPSAALKIQYDDVKDDGGPGMKVAGDSKSISLGIDLVF
;
A
#
# COMPACT_ATOMS: atom_id res chain seq x y z
N MET A 1 -53.78 4.23 -7.04
CA MET A 1 -53.53 4.76 -5.68
C MET A 1 -52.02 4.58 -5.43
N LYS A 2 -51.25 5.68 -5.53
CA LYS A 2 -49.78 5.64 -5.50
C LYS A 2 -49.26 6.06 -4.13
N HIS A 3 -48.29 5.35 -3.66
CA HIS A 3 -47.60 5.44 -2.39
C HIS A 3 -46.98 6.84 -2.14
N LYS A 4 -47.32 7.42 -1.01
CA LYS A 4 -46.59 8.50 -0.34
C LYS A 4 -46.12 7.93 0.99
N LEU A 5 -44.90 7.43 1.03
CA LEU A 5 -44.21 7.12 2.28
C LEU A 5 -42.69 7.17 2.00
N SER A 6 -42.11 8.35 2.18
CA SER A 6 -40.66 8.49 2.40
C SER A 6 -40.23 9.97 2.40
N LEU A 7 -40.68 10.74 3.38
CA LEU A 7 -40.12 12.08 3.64
C LEU A 7 -40.15 12.43 5.14
N GLY A 8 -40.08 11.45 6.02
CA GLY A 8 -40.19 11.66 7.46
C GLY A 8 -38.94 11.37 8.29
N LEU A 9 -37.83 10.92 7.69
CA LEU A 9 -36.67 10.47 8.50
C LEU A 9 -35.45 11.38 8.44
N CYS A 10 -35.44 12.42 7.63
CA CYS A 10 -34.31 13.36 7.52
C CYS A 10 -34.36 14.59 8.41
N SER A 11 -35.45 14.81 9.17
CA SER A 11 -35.64 16.06 9.91
C SER A 11 -35.42 15.97 11.43
N LEU A 12 -34.89 14.86 11.95
CA LEU A 12 -34.66 14.66 13.39
C LEU A 12 -33.18 14.72 13.82
N LEU A 13 -32.25 15.03 12.90
CA LEU A 13 -30.82 15.12 13.20
C LEU A 13 -30.23 16.52 13.28
N LEU A 14 -31.09 17.60 13.34
CA LEU A 14 -30.62 18.97 13.29
C LEU A 14 -30.80 19.76 14.58
N SER A 15 -30.79 19.16 15.76
CA SER A 15 -30.95 19.90 17.02
C SER A 15 -30.02 19.55 18.15
N SER A 16 -28.79 19.15 17.85
CA SER A 16 -27.69 19.30 18.80
C SER A 16 -26.56 20.05 18.09
N THR A 17 -26.26 21.26 18.56
CA THR A 17 -25.06 22.03 18.19
C THR A 17 -23.87 21.39 18.87
N ALA A 18 -23.59 20.11 18.57
CA ALA A 18 -22.28 19.54 18.74
C ALA A 18 -21.46 20.10 17.58
N TYR A 19 -20.60 21.07 17.83
CA TYR A 19 -19.54 21.42 16.90
C TYR A 19 -18.63 20.20 16.83
N ALA A 20 -18.81 19.36 15.83
CA ALA A 20 -17.82 18.34 15.49
C ALA A 20 -16.54 19.10 15.11
N GLU A 21 -15.50 18.99 15.90
CA GLU A 21 -14.19 19.51 15.55
C GLU A 21 -13.67 18.67 14.39
N VAL A 22 -13.53 19.29 13.22
CA VAL A 22 -13.00 18.62 12.03
C VAL A 22 -11.52 18.90 11.97
N ASN A 23 -10.72 17.86 12.12
CA ASN A 23 -9.29 17.90 11.90
C ASN A 23 -8.99 17.58 10.43
N ILE A 24 -8.16 18.43 9.82
CA ILE A 24 -7.69 18.25 8.44
C ILE A 24 -6.20 18.08 8.51
N SER A 25 -5.72 17.00 7.89
CA SER A 25 -4.30 16.74 7.70
C SER A 25 -4.04 16.34 6.26
N GLY A 26 -2.80 16.39 5.81
CA GLY A 26 -2.51 16.02 4.45
C GLY A 26 -1.04 15.69 4.24
N PHE A 27 -0.76 15.19 3.06
CA PHE A 27 0.56 14.84 2.61
C PHE A 27 0.69 15.06 1.10
N ALA A 28 1.91 15.29 0.66
CA ALA A 28 2.22 15.39 -0.75
C ALA A 28 3.64 14.89 -1.02
N SER A 29 3.82 14.25 -2.15
CA SER A 29 5.12 13.92 -2.73
C SER A 29 5.18 14.50 -4.13
N VAL A 30 6.23 15.26 -4.43
CA VAL A 30 6.55 15.73 -5.79
C VAL A 30 7.86 15.12 -6.19
N VAL A 31 7.82 14.22 -7.16
CA VAL A 31 8.96 13.39 -7.54
C VAL A 31 9.23 13.50 -9.03
N ALA A 32 10.49 13.76 -9.39
CA ALA A 32 11.03 13.65 -10.74
C ALA A 32 11.89 12.40 -10.83
N GLY A 33 11.72 11.61 -11.86
CA GLY A 33 12.52 10.41 -12.11
C GLY A 33 12.72 10.14 -13.59
N GLN A 34 13.71 9.31 -13.90
CA GLN A 34 14.00 8.82 -15.24
C GLN A 34 14.81 7.52 -15.19
N VAL A 35 14.76 6.75 -16.25
CA VAL A 35 15.64 5.61 -16.50
C VAL A 35 16.95 6.13 -17.14
N LEU A 36 18.07 5.67 -16.60
CA LEU A 36 19.40 6.00 -17.11
C LEU A 36 19.88 4.98 -18.12
N GLU A 37 19.60 3.70 -17.85
CA GLU A 37 19.96 2.54 -18.67
C GLU A 37 18.89 1.45 -18.50
N GLY A 38 18.63 0.63 -19.51
CA GLY A 38 17.73 -0.51 -19.38
C GLY A 38 17.75 -1.41 -20.62
N SER A 39 17.30 -2.65 -20.44
CA SER A 39 17.17 -3.62 -21.56
C SER A 39 15.83 -3.52 -22.26
N GLY A 40 14.81 -3.02 -21.56
CA GLY A 40 13.43 -3.18 -21.99
C GLY A 40 13.02 -4.64 -22.12
N VAL A 41 11.86 -4.90 -22.68
CA VAL A 41 11.34 -6.25 -22.99
C VAL A 41 10.92 -6.29 -24.45
N ALA A 42 11.81 -6.80 -25.30
CA ALA A 42 11.61 -6.81 -26.76
C ALA A 42 10.35 -7.59 -27.20
N GLU A 43 9.95 -8.60 -26.41
CA GLU A 43 8.75 -9.40 -26.64
C GLU A 43 7.46 -8.56 -26.59
N PHE A 44 7.45 -7.48 -25.81
CA PHE A 44 6.32 -6.56 -25.64
C PHE A 44 6.55 -5.20 -26.33
N ASP A 45 7.61 -5.05 -27.12
CA ASP A 45 8.02 -3.77 -27.73
C ASP A 45 8.19 -2.66 -26.65
N LEU A 46 8.64 -3.04 -25.46
CA LEU A 46 8.84 -2.17 -24.32
C LEU A 46 10.31 -1.72 -24.27
N GLY A 47 10.54 -0.41 -24.33
CA GLY A 47 11.86 0.21 -24.14
C GLY A 47 12.34 0.16 -22.68
N PRO A 48 13.51 0.77 -22.37
CA PRO A 48 14.01 0.87 -21.01
C PRO A 48 12.96 1.47 -20.06
N THR A 49 12.57 0.70 -19.04
CA THR A 49 11.46 1.06 -18.15
C THR A 49 11.80 0.71 -16.71
N PHE A 50 11.45 1.58 -15.79
CA PHE A 50 11.49 1.35 -14.34
C PHE A 50 10.08 1.40 -13.78
N LEU A 51 9.57 0.27 -13.28
CA LEU A 51 8.26 0.17 -12.66
C LEU A 51 8.35 0.68 -11.20
N ALA A 52 7.88 1.90 -10.99
CA ALA A 52 7.92 2.59 -9.70
C ALA A 52 6.74 2.21 -8.80
N ASP A 53 5.55 2.04 -9.39
CA ASP A 53 4.32 1.64 -8.71
C ASP A 53 3.74 0.42 -9.43
N TYR A 54 3.90 -0.74 -8.82
CA TYR A 54 3.44 -2.00 -9.39
C TYR A 54 1.90 -2.05 -9.53
N PRO A 55 1.11 -1.72 -8.48
CA PRO A 55 -0.35 -1.79 -8.56
C PRO A 55 -1.01 -0.88 -9.57
N LEU A 56 -0.47 0.33 -9.75
CA LEU A 56 -1.01 1.33 -10.66
C LEU A 56 -0.25 1.40 -11.99
N VAL A 57 0.74 0.53 -12.17
CA VAL A 57 1.59 0.48 -13.37
C VAL A 57 2.27 1.83 -13.64
N GLY A 58 2.64 2.52 -12.57
CA GLY A 58 3.36 3.79 -12.65
C GLY A 58 4.82 3.55 -13.02
N ALA A 59 5.24 3.98 -14.22
CA ALA A 59 6.56 3.70 -14.73
C ALA A 59 7.28 4.94 -15.24
N TYR A 60 8.61 4.94 -15.11
CA TYR A 60 9.53 5.86 -15.74
C TYR A 60 10.14 5.24 -16.99
N ASP A 61 10.40 6.06 -17.99
CA ASP A 61 11.18 5.78 -19.18
C ASP A 61 12.48 6.64 -19.19
N GLU A 62 13.12 6.78 -20.35
CA GLU A 62 14.36 7.55 -20.54
C GLU A 62 14.13 9.07 -20.48
N ASP A 63 12.87 9.54 -20.54
CA ASP A 63 12.53 10.95 -20.39
C ASP A 63 12.28 11.31 -18.91
N ILE A 64 12.63 12.53 -18.52
CA ILE A 64 12.31 13.01 -17.15
C ILE A 64 10.80 13.14 -17.00
N SER A 65 10.24 12.43 -16.02
CA SER A 65 8.82 12.50 -15.70
C SER A 65 8.59 12.86 -14.23
N PHE A 66 7.56 13.70 -13.99
CA PHE A 66 7.05 13.99 -12.64
C PHE A 66 5.82 13.15 -12.28
N LYS A 67 5.35 12.30 -13.19
CA LYS A 67 4.04 11.69 -13.08
C LYS A 67 4.01 10.45 -12.17
N PRO A 68 4.89 9.44 -12.31
CA PRO A 68 4.73 8.15 -11.65
C PRO A 68 4.58 8.20 -10.13
N ASP A 69 5.44 8.95 -9.45
CA ASP A 69 5.51 9.00 -7.97
C ASP A 69 4.95 10.28 -7.35
N THR A 70 4.48 11.25 -8.15
CA THR A 70 3.87 12.44 -7.60
C THR A 70 2.45 12.15 -7.13
N LEU A 71 2.18 12.51 -5.88
CA LEU A 71 0.86 12.31 -5.29
C LEU A 71 0.52 13.42 -4.29
N PHE A 72 -0.78 13.53 -4.02
CA PHE A 72 -1.34 14.44 -3.03
C PHE A 72 -2.47 13.75 -2.28
N GLY A 73 -2.46 13.82 -0.96
CA GLY A 73 -3.50 13.24 -0.11
C GLY A 73 -4.01 14.22 0.93
N ILE A 74 -5.30 14.13 1.23
CA ILE A 74 -5.95 14.90 2.30
C ILE A 74 -6.83 13.98 3.13
N GLN A 75 -6.76 14.13 4.44
CA GLN A 75 -7.57 13.38 5.39
C GLN A 75 -8.42 14.33 6.23
N PHE A 76 -9.67 13.95 6.40
CA PHE A 76 -10.62 14.57 7.29
C PHE A 76 -10.95 13.59 8.41
N SER A 77 -10.90 14.05 9.65
CA SER A 77 -11.41 13.30 10.80
C SER A 77 -12.30 14.20 11.66
N ALA A 78 -13.38 13.64 12.17
CA ALA A 78 -14.33 14.37 12.98
C ALA A 78 -14.82 13.49 14.14
N ASP A 79 -14.81 14.05 15.36
CA ASP A 79 -15.45 13.45 16.51
C ASP A 79 -16.95 13.75 16.44
N LEU A 80 -17.77 12.71 16.31
CA LEU A 80 -19.20 12.81 16.14
C LEU A 80 -19.95 12.79 17.48
N LEU A 81 -19.53 11.89 18.36
CA LEU A 81 -20.05 11.67 19.70
C LEU A 81 -18.92 11.16 20.58
N GLU A 82 -19.15 11.06 21.90
CA GLU A 82 -18.20 10.44 22.82
C GLU A 82 -17.83 9.02 22.37
N GLY A 83 -16.56 8.79 22.09
CA GLY A 83 -16.00 7.55 21.59
C GLY A 83 -16.31 7.24 20.11
N LEU A 84 -17.10 8.05 19.38
CA LEU A 84 -17.43 7.83 17.96
C LEU A 84 -16.80 8.90 17.09
N SER A 85 -15.99 8.48 16.14
CA SER A 85 -15.39 9.36 15.12
C SER A 85 -15.61 8.84 13.70
N ALA A 86 -15.45 9.75 12.73
CA ALA A 86 -15.46 9.45 11.30
C ALA A 86 -14.14 9.90 10.68
N THR A 87 -13.60 9.10 9.79
CA THR A 87 -12.37 9.41 9.03
C THR A 87 -12.59 9.15 7.54
N ALA A 88 -12.17 10.12 6.70
CA ALA A 88 -12.14 9.98 5.26
C ALA A 88 -10.80 10.50 4.72
N GLN A 89 -10.17 9.75 3.82
CA GLN A 89 -8.94 10.13 3.13
C GLN A 89 -9.14 10.02 1.62
N VAL A 90 -8.73 11.06 0.92
CA VAL A 90 -8.73 11.12 -0.55
C VAL A 90 -7.29 11.29 -1.02
N VAL A 91 -6.88 10.49 -2.00
CA VAL A 91 -5.56 10.55 -2.61
C VAL A 91 -5.69 10.69 -4.11
N SER A 92 -4.85 11.53 -4.70
CA SER A 92 -4.69 11.72 -6.14
C SER A 92 -3.24 11.36 -6.50
N ARG A 93 -3.06 10.40 -7.39
CA ARG A 93 -1.73 9.87 -7.78
C ARG A 93 -1.46 10.11 -9.25
N GLY A 94 -0.25 10.54 -9.58
CA GLY A 94 0.19 10.71 -10.95
C GLY A 94 0.17 9.38 -11.74
N ALA A 95 0.50 8.27 -11.10
CA ALA A 95 0.37 6.94 -11.69
C ALA A 95 -1.07 6.60 -12.14
N ASP A 96 -2.08 7.29 -11.61
CA ASP A 96 -3.50 7.17 -11.98
C ASP A 96 -4.04 8.48 -12.60
N ASP A 97 -3.23 9.15 -13.43
CA ASP A 97 -3.59 10.38 -14.14
C ASP A 97 -4.15 11.48 -13.23
N PHE A 98 -3.70 11.52 -11.98
CA PHE A 98 -4.19 12.41 -10.92
C PHE A 98 -5.68 12.28 -10.62
N SER A 99 -6.29 11.15 -10.94
CA SER A 99 -7.64 10.81 -10.49
C SER A 99 -7.69 10.75 -8.97
N ALA A 100 -8.70 11.36 -8.38
CA ALA A 100 -8.88 11.37 -6.93
C ALA A 100 -9.74 10.19 -6.50
N SER A 101 -9.25 9.39 -5.54
CA SER A 101 -9.95 8.23 -5.00
C SER A 101 -10.05 8.27 -3.48
N PHE A 102 -11.16 7.74 -2.93
CA PHE A 102 -11.26 7.50 -1.50
C PHE A 102 -10.45 6.26 -1.13
N GLU A 103 -9.37 6.47 -0.38
CA GLU A 103 -8.57 5.37 0.19
C GLU A 103 -9.22 4.84 1.46
N TRP A 104 -9.69 5.74 2.32
CA TRP A 104 -10.36 5.41 3.56
C TRP A 104 -11.68 6.17 3.67
N ALA A 105 -12.68 5.50 4.21
CA ALA A 105 -13.95 6.11 4.59
C ALA A 105 -14.61 5.18 5.62
N TYR A 106 -14.40 5.44 6.92
CA TYR A 106 -14.87 4.57 7.98
C TYR A 106 -15.32 5.34 9.23
N LEU A 107 -16.16 4.67 10.02
CA LEU A 107 -16.49 5.05 11.38
C LEU A 107 -15.61 4.27 12.36
N SER A 108 -15.24 4.89 13.46
CA SER A 108 -14.48 4.30 14.55
C SER A 108 -15.22 4.49 15.87
N TYR A 109 -15.38 3.44 16.67
CA TYR A 109 -16.00 3.51 17.98
C TYR A 109 -15.08 2.90 19.05
N GLU A 110 -14.69 3.72 20.01
CA GLU A 110 -13.90 3.32 21.18
C GLU A 110 -14.82 2.69 22.23
N ILE A 111 -14.75 1.36 22.41
CA ILE A 111 -15.53 0.64 23.41
C ILE A 111 -14.97 0.92 24.81
N ASN A 112 -13.65 0.98 24.92
CA ASN A 112 -12.89 1.32 26.14
C ASN A 112 -11.43 1.65 25.77
N GLU A 113 -10.57 1.89 26.76
CA GLU A 113 -9.15 2.22 26.60
C GLU A 113 -8.33 1.20 25.80
N HIS A 114 -8.81 -0.03 25.62
CA HIS A 114 -8.11 -1.10 24.94
C HIS A 114 -8.73 -1.46 23.60
N TRP A 115 -10.06 -1.34 23.45
CA TRP A 115 -10.80 -1.85 22.31
C TRP A 115 -11.43 -0.74 21.48
N THR A 116 -11.14 -0.78 20.18
CA THR A 116 -11.77 0.07 19.16
C THR A 116 -12.35 -0.80 18.06
N VAL A 117 -13.56 -0.50 17.62
CA VAL A 117 -14.21 -1.17 16.47
C VAL A 117 -14.35 -0.16 15.34
N GLN A 118 -14.09 -0.60 14.11
CA GLN A 118 -14.18 0.26 12.94
C GLN A 118 -15.01 -0.43 11.86
N GLY A 119 -15.72 0.36 11.04
CA GLY A 119 -16.52 -0.14 9.93
C GLY A 119 -16.53 0.82 8.77
N GLY A 120 -16.31 0.32 7.56
CA GLY A 120 -16.25 1.10 6.32
C GLY A 120 -15.17 0.62 5.36
N LYS A 121 -14.75 1.50 4.43
CA LYS A 121 -13.63 1.26 3.52
C LYS A 121 -12.31 1.57 4.22
N LYS A 122 -11.39 0.63 4.21
CA LYS A 122 -10.07 0.72 4.84
C LYS A 122 -8.99 0.09 3.98
N ARG A 123 -7.73 0.44 4.27
CA ARG A 123 -6.57 -0.24 3.69
C ARG A 123 -6.43 -1.66 4.27
N LEU A 124 -6.06 -2.63 3.43
CA LEU A 124 -5.65 -3.96 3.87
C LEU A 124 -4.31 -3.85 4.62
N PRO A 125 -4.23 -4.25 5.89
CA PRO A 125 -3.02 -4.09 6.70
C PRO A 125 -2.02 -5.23 6.45
N LEU A 126 -1.64 -5.47 5.19
CA LEU A 126 -0.76 -6.57 4.78
C LEU A 126 0.69 -6.30 5.14
N TYR A 127 1.23 -5.21 4.63
CA TYR A 127 2.62 -4.79 4.79
C TYR A 127 2.80 -3.85 5.98
N TYR A 128 4.05 -3.66 6.38
CA TYR A 128 4.35 -2.76 7.50
C TYR A 128 3.89 -1.32 7.23
N TYR A 129 4.15 -0.81 6.04
CA TYR A 129 3.75 0.56 5.64
C TYR A 129 2.38 0.64 4.96
N SER A 130 1.53 -0.41 5.01
CA SER A 130 0.21 -0.37 4.35
C SER A 130 -0.59 0.90 4.68
N ASP A 131 -0.68 1.26 5.97
CA ASP A 131 -1.44 2.43 6.42
C ASP A 131 -0.78 3.77 6.04
N PHE A 132 0.51 3.76 5.73
CA PHE A 132 1.31 4.94 5.37
C PHE A 132 1.88 4.86 3.96
N PHE A 133 1.38 3.96 3.13
CA PHE A 133 1.91 3.71 1.78
C PHE A 133 2.05 4.98 0.95
N ASP A 134 1.06 5.87 1.04
CA ASP A 134 1.03 7.12 0.30
C ASP A 134 1.75 8.29 1.01
N VAL A 135 2.19 8.10 2.25
CA VAL A 135 2.84 9.14 3.04
C VAL A 135 4.37 9.04 2.87
N GLY A 136 4.90 9.61 1.79
CA GLY A 136 6.33 9.54 1.47
C GLY A 136 7.23 9.94 2.64
N TYR A 137 6.81 10.90 3.45
CA TYR A 137 7.54 11.34 4.64
C TYR A 137 7.76 10.23 5.70
N ALA A 138 6.93 9.18 5.72
CA ALA A 138 6.96 8.13 6.75
C ALA A 138 8.12 7.13 6.61
N TYR A 139 8.80 7.07 5.47
CA TYR A 139 9.84 6.09 5.18
C TYR A 139 11.06 6.72 4.48
N PRO A 140 12.23 6.04 4.45
CA PRO A 140 13.45 6.61 3.90
C PRO A 140 13.45 6.72 2.37
N TRP A 141 12.79 5.80 1.67
CA TRP A 141 12.77 5.68 0.21
C TRP A 141 11.94 6.78 -0.45
N ILE A 142 12.09 6.97 -1.75
CA ILE A 142 11.16 7.76 -2.57
C ILE A 142 9.76 7.14 -2.51
N ARG A 143 9.71 5.80 -2.59
CA ARG A 143 8.50 4.96 -2.56
C ARG A 143 8.80 3.65 -1.84
N PRO A 144 7.81 2.96 -1.29
CA PRO A 144 7.99 1.58 -0.90
C PRO A 144 8.38 0.73 -2.12
N PRO A 145 9.39 -0.17 -2.00
CA PRO A 145 9.88 -0.93 -3.15
C PRO A 145 8.79 -1.75 -3.84
N ALA A 146 8.68 -1.61 -5.17
CA ALA A 146 7.65 -2.26 -5.98
C ALA A 146 7.72 -3.79 -5.91
N ASP A 147 8.92 -4.37 -5.75
CA ASP A 147 9.11 -5.81 -5.57
C ASP A 147 8.40 -6.36 -4.32
N ASN A 148 8.27 -5.55 -3.27
CA ASN A 148 7.66 -6.00 -2.01
C ASN A 148 6.20 -5.51 -1.86
N TYR A 149 5.88 -4.31 -2.35
CA TYR A 149 4.53 -3.70 -2.27
C TYR A 149 3.76 -3.88 -3.58
N THR A 150 3.46 -5.13 -3.93
CA THR A 150 3.05 -5.57 -5.25
C THR A 150 1.66 -6.25 -5.26
N TRP A 151 0.66 -5.66 -4.64
CA TRP A 151 -0.64 -6.31 -4.48
C TRP A 151 -1.69 -5.80 -5.47
N GLN A 152 -2.66 -6.66 -5.87
CA GLN A 152 -3.72 -6.29 -6.82
C GLN A 152 -4.86 -5.51 -6.16
N ILE A 153 -5.07 -5.69 -4.85
CA ILE A 153 -6.13 -5.04 -4.06
C ILE A 153 -5.53 -4.51 -2.77
N PHE A 154 -5.65 -3.20 -2.54
CA PHE A 154 -5.08 -2.52 -1.37
C PHE A 154 -6.10 -2.20 -0.29
N ASN A 155 -7.36 -2.15 -0.64
CA ASN A 155 -8.43 -1.74 0.26
C ASN A 155 -9.42 -2.88 0.47
N TYR A 156 -10.22 -2.79 1.51
CA TYR A 156 -11.40 -3.62 1.74
C TYR A 156 -12.53 -2.81 2.33
N THR A 157 -13.74 -3.23 2.10
CA THR A 157 -14.93 -2.70 2.76
C THR A 157 -15.44 -3.74 3.75
N GLY A 158 -15.49 -3.36 5.03
CA GLY A 158 -15.81 -4.32 6.07
C GLY A 158 -15.72 -3.75 7.48
N VAL A 159 -15.41 -4.61 8.43
CA VAL A 159 -15.28 -4.28 9.85
C VAL A 159 -13.93 -4.73 10.39
N SER A 160 -13.44 -4.03 11.41
CA SER A 160 -12.25 -4.45 12.15
C SER A 160 -12.39 -4.15 13.64
N ALA A 161 -11.73 -4.95 14.47
CA ALA A 161 -11.56 -4.70 15.89
C ALA A 161 -10.06 -4.57 16.19
N LEU A 162 -9.70 -3.51 16.88
CA LEU A 162 -8.34 -3.20 17.28
C LEU A 162 -8.23 -3.36 18.79
N TYR A 163 -7.10 -3.89 19.24
CA TYR A 163 -6.77 -4.05 20.65
C TYR A 163 -5.39 -3.50 20.92
N ASN A 164 -5.24 -2.68 21.97
CA ASN A 164 -3.97 -2.13 22.42
C ASN A 164 -3.78 -2.38 23.91
N TYR A 165 -2.60 -2.84 24.28
CA TYR A 165 -2.26 -3.16 25.65
C TYR A 165 -0.78 -2.92 25.94
N LEU A 166 -0.48 -2.40 27.14
CA LEU A 166 0.88 -2.20 27.62
C LEU A 166 1.29 -3.38 28.51
N ILE A 167 2.41 -4.03 28.19
CA ILE A 167 3.00 -5.14 28.95
C ILE A 167 4.42 -4.73 29.37
N GLY A 168 4.55 -4.12 30.55
CA GLY A 168 5.83 -3.51 30.97
C GLY A 168 6.23 -2.39 30.01
N ASP A 169 7.39 -2.51 29.37
CA ASP A 169 7.92 -1.54 28.40
C ASP A 169 7.50 -1.86 26.96
N TRP A 170 6.62 -2.83 26.73
CA TRP A 170 6.13 -3.21 25.42
C TRP A 170 4.71 -2.72 25.18
N THR A 171 4.48 -2.15 24.02
CA THR A 171 3.13 -1.96 23.48
C THR A 171 2.78 -3.15 22.60
N MET A 172 1.71 -3.84 22.92
CA MET A 172 1.12 -4.87 22.07
C MET A 172 -0.10 -4.30 21.38
N SER A 173 -0.12 -4.37 20.05
CA SER A 173 -1.29 -4.02 19.23
C SER A 173 -1.78 -5.25 18.48
N GLY A 174 -3.09 -5.42 18.41
CA GLY A 174 -3.74 -6.47 17.65
C GLY A 174 -4.85 -5.91 16.80
N GLN A 175 -5.05 -6.47 15.60
CA GLN A 175 -6.18 -6.15 14.74
C GLN A 175 -6.72 -7.45 14.15
N VAL A 176 -8.03 -7.62 14.22
CA VAL A 176 -8.75 -8.61 13.42
C VAL A 176 -9.70 -7.88 12.49
N TYR A 177 -9.84 -8.37 11.25
CA TYR A 177 -10.69 -7.72 10.26
C TYR A 177 -11.39 -8.73 9.37
N TYR A 178 -12.54 -8.31 8.83
CA TYR A 178 -13.34 -9.09 7.89
C TYR A 178 -14.06 -8.17 6.91
N GLY A 179 -14.05 -8.54 5.62
CA GLY A 179 -14.72 -7.77 4.58
C GLY A 179 -14.56 -8.36 3.19
N SER A 180 -14.72 -7.52 2.20
CA SER A 180 -14.59 -7.85 0.78
C SER A 180 -14.15 -6.64 -0.02
N GLU A 181 -13.68 -6.86 -1.24
CA GLU A 181 -13.41 -5.81 -2.21
C GLU A 181 -13.73 -6.28 -3.63
N ASP A 182 -14.15 -5.33 -4.46
CA ASP A 182 -14.51 -5.52 -5.86
C ASP A 182 -13.86 -4.40 -6.67
N SER A 183 -12.81 -4.74 -7.42
CA SER A 183 -12.00 -3.80 -8.19
C SER A 183 -12.28 -3.96 -9.69
N GLU A 184 -12.96 -2.98 -10.29
CA GLU A 184 -13.30 -2.95 -11.72
C GLU A 184 -13.21 -1.54 -12.30
N PRO A 185 -12.36 -1.28 -13.32
CA PRO A 185 -11.27 -2.16 -13.74
C PRO A 185 -10.19 -2.27 -12.67
N ASN A 186 -9.62 -3.45 -12.46
CA ASN A 186 -8.37 -3.56 -11.74
C ASN A 186 -7.23 -3.13 -12.67
N LYS A 187 -6.57 -2.02 -12.35
CA LYS A 187 -5.62 -1.37 -13.26
C LYS A 187 -4.44 -2.26 -13.62
N LEU A 188 -3.78 -2.86 -12.62
CA LEU A 188 -2.67 -3.78 -12.85
C LEU A 188 -3.04 -4.92 -13.80
N LEU A 189 -4.16 -5.58 -13.54
CA LEU A 189 -4.58 -6.72 -14.32
C LEU A 189 -5.08 -6.32 -15.72
N SER A 190 -5.78 -5.17 -15.82
CA SER A 190 -6.34 -4.69 -17.09
C SER A 190 -5.30 -4.10 -18.02
N ASP A 191 -4.39 -3.29 -17.49
CA ASP A 191 -3.48 -2.49 -18.31
C ASP A 191 -2.14 -3.20 -18.57
N PHE A 192 -1.78 -4.16 -17.69
CA PHE A 192 -0.48 -4.82 -17.76
C PHE A 192 -0.57 -6.32 -18.08
N PHE A 193 -1.34 -7.12 -17.30
CA PHE A 193 -1.33 -8.57 -17.48
C PHE A 193 -2.23 -9.07 -18.58
N PHE A 194 -3.46 -8.56 -18.71
CA PHE A 194 -4.45 -9.12 -19.64
C PHE A 194 -4.77 -8.21 -20.82
N LEU A 195 -4.41 -6.92 -20.75
CA LEU A 195 -4.70 -5.90 -21.79
C LEU A 195 -6.19 -5.86 -22.16
N GLU A 196 -7.05 -6.19 -21.19
CA GLU A 196 -8.50 -6.26 -21.31
C GLU A 196 -9.14 -5.90 -19.97
N ASN A 197 -10.34 -5.29 -19.98
CA ASN A 197 -11.04 -4.96 -18.74
C ASN A 197 -11.14 -6.17 -17.82
N THR A 198 -10.44 -6.09 -16.69
CA THR A 198 -10.37 -7.17 -15.72
C THR A 198 -10.96 -6.70 -14.40
N ARG A 199 -11.94 -7.47 -13.91
CA ARG A 199 -12.54 -7.32 -12.58
C ARG A 199 -11.96 -8.36 -11.65
N GLU A 200 -11.42 -7.89 -10.53
CA GLU A 200 -10.85 -8.73 -9.48
C GLU A 200 -11.73 -8.62 -8.23
N VAL A 201 -12.26 -9.75 -7.77
CA VAL A 201 -13.17 -9.79 -6.61
C VAL A 201 -12.57 -10.64 -5.51
N TRP A 202 -12.42 -10.06 -4.35
CA TRP A 202 -11.99 -10.75 -3.14
C TRP A 202 -13.12 -10.78 -2.13
N LYS A 203 -13.59 -12.00 -1.84
CA LYS A 203 -14.65 -12.28 -0.87
C LYS A 203 -14.06 -12.88 0.39
N ASP A 204 -14.80 -12.76 1.48
CA ASP A 204 -14.43 -13.38 2.76
C ASP A 204 -12.99 -13.06 3.18
N ILE A 205 -12.57 -11.83 2.93
CA ILE A 205 -11.27 -11.34 3.40
C ILE A 205 -11.30 -11.37 4.92
N GLY A 206 -10.54 -12.26 5.53
CA GLY A 206 -10.40 -12.36 6.98
C GLY A 206 -8.93 -12.37 7.36
N GLY A 207 -8.54 -11.54 8.33
CA GLY A 207 -7.15 -11.48 8.72
C GLY A 207 -6.91 -11.03 10.15
N ILE A 208 -5.66 -11.23 10.56
CA ILE A 208 -5.14 -10.85 11.86
C ILE A 208 -3.77 -10.19 11.71
N VAL A 209 -3.56 -9.13 12.44
CA VAL A 209 -2.26 -8.48 12.62
C VAL A 209 -1.95 -8.44 14.10
N VAL A 210 -0.72 -8.78 14.47
CA VAL A 210 -0.19 -8.62 15.83
C VAL A 210 1.14 -7.89 15.74
N GLN A 211 1.28 -6.84 16.54
CA GLN A 211 2.48 -6.01 16.56
C GLN A 211 2.96 -5.83 17.99
N PHE A 212 4.26 -5.95 18.20
CA PHE A 212 4.95 -5.69 19.44
C PHE A 212 5.97 -4.57 19.21
N ASN A 213 5.79 -3.47 19.92
CA ASN A 213 6.69 -2.33 19.85
C ASN A 213 7.35 -2.09 21.21
N LYS A 214 8.65 -1.83 21.18
CA LYS A 214 9.42 -1.37 22.35
C LYS A 214 10.45 -0.36 21.86
N ASP A 215 10.22 0.93 22.15
CA ASP A 215 11.11 2.07 21.81
C ASP A 215 11.82 1.95 20.45
N TRP A 216 12.86 1.11 20.40
CA TRP A 216 13.77 0.92 19.28
C TRP A 216 13.46 -0.33 18.42
N LEU A 217 12.53 -1.19 18.84
CA LEU A 217 12.23 -2.47 18.15
C LEU A 217 10.74 -2.58 17.88
N ASP A 218 10.40 -2.89 16.63
CA ASP A 218 9.05 -3.18 16.19
C ASP A 218 9.01 -4.53 15.46
N ILE A 219 8.12 -5.41 15.90
CA ILE A 219 7.90 -6.74 15.32
C ILE A 219 6.42 -6.85 14.95
N ARG A 220 6.14 -7.11 13.66
CA ARG A 220 4.77 -7.25 13.16
C ARG A 220 4.60 -8.61 12.47
N LEU A 221 3.51 -9.29 12.80
CA LEU A 221 3.04 -10.52 12.18
C LEU A 221 1.69 -10.27 11.54
N THR A 222 1.53 -10.72 10.30
CA THR A 222 0.29 -10.56 9.54
C THR A 222 -0.12 -11.91 8.94
N HIS A 223 -1.40 -12.22 9.04
CA HIS A 223 -2.03 -13.32 8.30
C HIS A 223 -3.37 -12.87 7.75
N MET A 224 -3.64 -13.25 6.49
CA MET A 224 -4.91 -13.02 5.82
C MET A 224 -5.28 -14.23 4.96
N GLN A 225 -6.58 -14.47 4.83
CA GLN A 225 -7.14 -15.41 3.86
C GLN A 225 -8.31 -14.76 3.14
N TYR A 226 -8.50 -15.09 1.87
CA TYR A 226 -9.60 -14.59 1.05
C TYR A 226 -9.99 -15.59 -0.04
N THR A 227 -11.19 -15.43 -0.58
CA THR A 227 -11.68 -16.14 -1.77
C THR A 227 -11.58 -15.18 -2.96
N ASN A 228 -10.88 -15.59 -4.01
CA ASN A 228 -10.67 -14.81 -5.23
C ASN A 228 -11.56 -15.30 -6.37
N GLU A 229 -12.22 -14.36 -7.04
CA GLU A 229 -12.85 -14.52 -8.35
C GLU A 229 -12.27 -13.50 -9.31
N ARG A 230 -12.10 -13.86 -10.59
CA ARG A 230 -11.61 -12.97 -11.64
C ARG A 230 -12.48 -13.07 -12.87
N TYR A 231 -12.69 -11.92 -13.51
CA TYR A 231 -13.42 -11.81 -14.78
C TYR A 231 -12.55 -11.01 -15.75
N ILE A 232 -12.27 -11.59 -16.94
CA ILE A 232 -11.51 -10.94 -18.01
C ILE A 232 -12.47 -10.74 -19.17
N GLY A 233 -12.68 -9.50 -19.64
CA GLY A 233 -13.67 -9.17 -20.66
C GLY A 233 -15.10 -9.61 -20.28
N GLY A 234 -15.41 -9.64 -18.99
CA GLY A 234 -16.68 -10.12 -18.46
C GLY A 234 -16.80 -11.65 -18.34
N ILE A 235 -15.79 -12.42 -18.73
CA ILE A 235 -15.77 -13.89 -18.64
C ILE A 235 -15.08 -14.31 -17.35
N GLN A 236 -15.82 -15.06 -16.51
CA GLN A 236 -15.26 -15.60 -15.28
C GLN A 236 -14.16 -16.61 -15.55
N GLN A 237 -13.05 -16.47 -14.87
CA GLN A 237 -11.91 -17.36 -14.98
C GLN A 237 -12.08 -18.60 -14.11
N GLU A 238 -11.48 -19.70 -14.56
CA GLU A 238 -11.46 -20.97 -13.83
C GLU A 238 -10.01 -21.35 -13.49
N TRP A 239 -9.82 -21.86 -12.26
CA TRP A 239 -8.57 -22.44 -11.79
C TRP A 239 -8.82 -23.87 -11.34
N ASN A 240 -8.16 -24.84 -11.99
CA ASN A 240 -8.30 -26.27 -11.67
C ASN A 240 -9.76 -26.77 -11.62
N GLY A 241 -10.63 -26.23 -12.51
CA GLY A 241 -12.05 -26.60 -12.57
C GLY A 241 -12.94 -25.92 -11.51
N SER A 242 -12.43 -24.88 -10.87
CA SER A 242 -13.18 -24.03 -9.93
C SER A 242 -13.18 -22.59 -10.41
N ASN A 243 -14.32 -21.90 -10.30
CA ASN A 243 -14.43 -20.46 -10.57
C ASN A 243 -13.90 -19.59 -9.42
N GLN A 244 -13.36 -20.22 -8.38
CA GLN A 244 -12.84 -19.56 -7.18
C GLN A 244 -11.55 -20.24 -6.77
N ARG A 245 -10.61 -19.46 -6.24
CA ARG A 245 -9.41 -19.96 -5.56
C ARG A 245 -9.24 -19.28 -4.22
N THR A 246 -8.51 -19.93 -3.33
CA THR A 246 -8.17 -19.36 -2.01
C THR A 246 -6.80 -18.73 -2.07
N GLY A 247 -6.70 -17.48 -1.62
CA GLY A 247 -5.43 -16.82 -1.36
C GLY A 247 -5.17 -16.73 0.14
N LYS A 248 -3.91 -16.93 0.54
CA LYS A 248 -3.44 -16.75 1.91
C LYS A 248 -2.18 -15.90 1.90
N PHE A 249 -2.13 -14.93 2.79
CA PHE A 249 -0.98 -14.06 2.98
C PHE A 249 -0.38 -14.27 4.38
N TYR A 250 0.95 -14.28 4.42
CA TYR A 250 1.74 -14.34 5.64
C TYR A 250 2.82 -13.25 5.56
N GLY A 251 2.89 -12.40 6.57
CA GLY A 251 3.88 -11.33 6.66
C GLY A 251 4.60 -11.34 8.01
N LEU A 252 5.89 -11.07 7.97
CA LEU A 252 6.74 -10.81 9.12
C LEU A 252 7.57 -9.56 8.85
N SER A 253 7.48 -8.57 9.73
CA SER A 253 8.36 -7.40 9.70
C SER A 253 9.12 -7.29 11.01
N VAL A 254 10.41 -6.97 10.93
CA VAL A 254 11.25 -6.65 12.09
C VAL A 254 12.02 -5.38 11.77
N ASN A 255 11.71 -4.31 12.51
CA ASN A 255 12.28 -3.00 12.30
C ASN A 255 13.00 -2.54 13.57
N ILE A 256 14.20 -1.98 13.38
CA ILE A 256 15.06 -1.50 14.46
C ILE A 256 15.40 -0.03 14.15
N ASP A 257 15.05 0.83 15.09
CA ASP A 257 15.42 2.24 15.08
C ASP A 257 16.17 2.53 16.39
N TYR A 258 17.50 2.37 16.34
CA TYR A 258 18.33 2.47 17.54
C TYR A 258 19.44 3.48 17.35
N GLU A 259 19.45 4.53 18.18
CA GLU A 259 20.39 5.66 18.09
C GLU A 259 20.38 6.26 16.66
N ASN A 260 21.48 6.10 15.92
CA ASN A 260 21.61 6.58 14.55
C ASN A 260 21.28 5.51 13.50
N PHE A 261 21.07 4.25 13.91
CA PHE A 261 20.85 3.13 13.00
C PHE A 261 19.38 2.90 12.75
N LEU A 262 19.03 2.77 11.49
CA LEU A 262 17.72 2.32 11.03
C LEU A 262 17.90 1.01 10.27
N PHE A 263 17.20 -0.03 10.69
CA PHE A 263 17.09 -1.29 9.94
C PHE A 263 15.61 -1.63 9.76
N LEU A 264 15.21 -1.88 8.51
CA LEU A 264 13.84 -2.23 8.14
C LEU A 264 13.88 -3.56 7.39
N SER A 265 12.97 -4.47 7.75
CA SER A 265 12.85 -5.74 7.06
C SER A 265 11.41 -6.20 6.97
N GLU A 266 11.05 -6.76 5.82
CA GLU A 266 9.77 -7.43 5.59
C GLU A 266 9.98 -8.72 4.82
N LEU A 267 9.30 -9.78 5.22
CA LEU A 267 9.24 -11.08 4.57
C LEU A 267 7.78 -11.43 4.37
N ASN A 268 7.37 -11.64 3.13
CA ASN A 268 5.98 -11.93 2.81
C ASN A 268 5.87 -13.17 1.92
N ARG A 269 4.81 -13.92 2.12
CA ARG A 269 4.40 -15.04 1.28
C ARG A 269 2.92 -14.97 0.98
N LEU A 270 2.60 -15.05 -0.32
CA LEU A 270 1.26 -15.33 -0.80
C LEU A 270 1.20 -16.79 -1.28
N ASP A 271 0.25 -17.55 -0.77
CA ASP A 271 -0.13 -18.88 -1.25
C ASP A 271 -1.44 -18.77 -2.03
N LEU A 272 -1.42 -19.13 -3.32
CA LEU A 272 -2.55 -19.14 -4.24
C LEU A 272 -2.77 -20.57 -4.75
N ASP A 273 -3.47 -21.40 -3.95
CA ASP A 273 -3.80 -22.79 -4.31
C ASP A 273 -2.60 -23.61 -4.83
N GLY A 274 -1.44 -23.48 -4.14
CA GLY A 274 -0.23 -24.25 -4.43
C GLY A 274 0.80 -23.51 -5.31
N SER A 275 0.53 -22.28 -5.74
CA SER A 275 1.54 -21.36 -6.25
C SER A 275 1.93 -20.41 -5.12
N ASN A 276 3.23 -20.22 -4.90
CA ASN A 276 3.74 -19.33 -3.86
C ASN A 276 4.46 -18.16 -4.50
N LEU A 277 4.06 -16.95 -4.11
CA LEU A 277 4.78 -15.73 -4.35
C LEU A 277 5.49 -15.32 -3.06
N ASP A 278 6.80 -15.21 -3.10
CA ASP A 278 7.62 -14.75 -1.98
C ASP A 278 8.19 -13.37 -2.30
N THR A 279 8.10 -12.45 -1.34
CA THR A 279 8.76 -11.15 -1.43
C THR A 279 9.52 -10.84 -0.15
N TYR A 280 10.62 -10.12 -0.27
CA TYR A 280 11.33 -9.61 0.90
C TYR A 280 11.97 -8.25 0.64
N LEU A 281 12.14 -7.52 1.72
CA LEU A 281 12.76 -6.20 1.77
C LEU A 281 13.74 -6.15 2.93
N LEU A 282 14.94 -5.66 2.66
CA LEU A 282 15.93 -5.31 3.67
C LEU A 282 16.42 -3.88 3.39
N SER A 283 16.46 -3.03 4.40
CA SER A 283 16.96 -1.66 4.27
C SER A 283 17.78 -1.27 5.49
N PHE A 284 18.85 -0.55 5.25
CA PHE A 284 19.74 -0.04 6.29
C PHE A 284 20.04 1.43 6.05
N GLY A 285 19.79 2.26 7.06
CA GLY A 285 20.06 3.68 7.08
C GLY A 285 20.92 4.08 8.26
N TYR A 286 21.66 5.19 8.11
CA TYR A 286 22.44 5.79 9.20
C TYR A 286 22.23 7.30 9.25
N ARG A 287 21.76 7.83 10.39
CA ARG A 287 21.47 9.24 10.58
C ARG A 287 22.74 10.01 10.94
N ILE A 288 22.98 11.08 10.19
CA ILE A 288 24.02 12.07 10.44
C ILE A 288 23.30 13.42 10.51
N ASP A 289 22.99 13.85 11.73
CA ASP A 289 22.13 15.01 11.99
C ASP A 289 20.78 14.88 11.26
N SER A 290 20.47 15.77 10.33
CA SER A 290 19.25 15.77 9.51
C SER A 290 19.35 14.98 8.20
N VAL A 291 20.48 14.32 7.93
CA VAL A 291 20.74 13.58 6.70
C VAL A 291 20.86 12.09 7.00
N MET A 292 20.19 11.27 6.20
CA MET A 292 20.24 9.82 6.33
C MET A 292 20.54 9.17 4.97
N PRO A 293 21.81 8.81 4.68
CA PRO A 293 22.10 7.85 3.63
C PRO A 293 21.53 6.48 3.98
N TYR A 294 21.07 5.75 2.96
CA TYR A 294 20.53 4.40 3.11
C TYR A 294 20.84 3.53 1.89
N ILE A 295 20.79 2.24 2.11
CA ILE A 295 20.78 1.20 1.07
C ILE A 295 19.62 0.28 1.32
N SER A 296 19.05 -0.30 0.27
CA SER A 296 18.02 -1.33 0.39
C SER A 296 18.13 -2.38 -0.70
N TYR A 297 17.57 -3.52 -0.43
CA TYR A 297 17.42 -4.62 -1.35
C TYR A 297 16.02 -5.20 -1.21
N SER A 298 15.32 -5.36 -2.32
CA SER A 298 14.00 -5.99 -2.38
C SER A 298 13.97 -7.06 -3.46
N ASP A 299 13.12 -8.06 -3.30
CA ASP A 299 13.02 -9.23 -4.17
C ASP A 299 11.56 -9.68 -4.29
N PHE A 300 11.20 -10.05 -5.51
CA PHE A 300 9.92 -10.65 -5.89
C PHE A 300 10.17 -11.96 -6.59
N ASN A 301 9.54 -13.04 -6.15
CA ASN A 301 9.74 -14.37 -6.71
C ASN A 301 8.42 -15.15 -6.74
N ASP A 302 7.85 -15.33 -7.95
CA ASP A 302 6.65 -16.15 -8.19
C ASP A 302 6.97 -17.59 -8.61
N GLY A 303 8.17 -18.08 -8.26
CA GLY A 303 8.61 -19.45 -8.50
C GLY A 303 9.28 -19.68 -9.85
N GLU A 304 9.62 -20.93 -10.12
CA GLU A 304 10.36 -21.33 -11.31
C GLU A 304 9.52 -21.11 -12.58
N GLY A 305 10.04 -20.28 -13.49
CA GLY A 305 9.40 -19.91 -14.75
C GLY A 305 8.34 -18.82 -14.63
N GLY A 306 8.14 -18.28 -13.43
CA GLY A 306 7.27 -17.14 -13.14
C GLY A 306 7.98 -15.78 -13.27
N GLU A 307 7.35 -14.78 -12.72
CA GLU A 307 7.91 -13.44 -12.56
C GLU A 307 8.96 -13.45 -11.43
N VAL A 308 10.17 -12.99 -11.73
CA VAL A 308 11.27 -12.91 -10.76
C VAL A 308 12.06 -11.64 -11.03
N HIS A 309 12.10 -10.75 -10.07
CA HIS A 309 12.91 -9.53 -10.16
C HIS A 309 13.38 -9.07 -8.79
N HIS A 310 14.44 -8.30 -8.77
CA HIS A 310 14.97 -7.73 -7.55
C HIS A 310 15.57 -6.34 -7.81
N THR A 311 15.53 -5.50 -6.78
CA THR A 311 16.03 -4.13 -6.84
C THR A 311 17.05 -3.88 -5.74
N SER A 312 18.21 -3.35 -6.14
CA SER A 312 19.19 -2.76 -5.22
C SER A 312 19.07 -1.25 -5.28
N SER A 313 18.81 -0.61 -4.15
CA SER A 313 18.65 0.84 -4.08
C SER A 313 19.69 1.48 -3.16
N ALA A 314 20.10 2.70 -3.49
CA ALA A 314 20.88 3.56 -2.62
C ALA A 314 20.32 4.98 -2.68
N GLY A 315 20.20 5.63 -1.53
CA GLY A 315 19.64 6.97 -1.49
C GLY A 315 20.09 7.79 -0.31
N ILE A 316 19.68 9.04 -0.33
CA ILE A 316 19.89 10.00 0.75
C ILE A 316 18.57 10.70 1.02
N ARG A 317 18.16 10.72 2.28
CA ARG A 317 17.08 11.54 2.80
C ARG A 317 17.67 12.71 3.60
N TRP A 318 17.13 13.91 3.37
CA TRP A 318 17.45 15.11 4.12
C TRP A 318 16.19 15.73 4.70
N ASP A 319 16.04 15.63 6.02
CA ASP A 319 14.96 16.25 6.79
C ASP A 319 15.27 17.73 7.03
N PHE A 320 15.00 18.59 6.04
CA PHE A 320 15.31 20.02 6.12
C PHE A 320 14.27 20.82 6.91
N HIS A 321 13.11 20.19 7.19
CA HIS A 321 12.05 20.76 8.00
C HIS A 321 11.32 19.63 8.78
N PRO A 322 10.75 19.88 9.97
CA PRO A 322 10.03 18.86 10.74
C PRO A 322 8.84 18.19 10.00
N SER A 323 8.33 18.81 8.93
CA SER A 323 7.25 18.28 8.10
C SER A 323 7.62 18.19 6.60
N ALA A 324 8.93 18.22 6.28
CA ALA A 324 9.37 18.12 4.90
C ALA A 324 10.73 17.42 4.77
N ALA A 325 10.86 16.54 3.79
CA ALA A 325 12.09 15.84 3.45
C ALA A 325 12.40 15.94 1.96
N LEU A 326 13.69 16.13 1.62
CA LEU A 326 14.21 15.97 0.27
C LEU A 326 14.87 14.60 0.18
N LYS A 327 14.63 13.88 -0.90
CA LYS A 327 15.18 12.55 -1.14
C LYS A 327 15.76 12.44 -2.54
N ILE A 328 16.87 11.74 -2.65
CA ILE A 328 17.42 11.25 -3.91
C ILE A 328 17.63 9.76 -3.79
N GLN A 329 17.26 9.00 -4.83
CA GLN A 329 17.37 7.55 -4.86
C GLN A 329 17.86 7.10 -6.23
N TYR A 330 18.74 6.14 -6.22
CA TYR A 330 19.19 5.37 -7.38
C TYR A 330 18.75 3.93 -7.20
N ASP A 331 18.18 3.35 -8.24
CA ASP A 331 17.71 1.97 -8.27
C ASP A 331 18.39 1.19 -9.41
N ASP A 332 18.81 -0.04 -9.13
CA ASP A 332 19.32 -1.03 -10.11
C ASP A 332 18.44 -2.27 -10.03
N VAL A 333 17.59 -2.45 -11.03
CA VAL A 333 16.63 -3.56 -11.17
C VAL A 333 17.23 -4.65 -12.03
N LYS A 334 17.06 -5.90 -11.60
CA LYS A 334 17.30 -7.10 -12.38
C LYS A 334 15.99 -7.86 -12.54
N ASP A 335 15.64 -8.13 -13.79
CA ASP A 335 14.45 -8.88 -14.16
C ASP A 335 14.85 -10.23 -14.75
N ASP A 336 14.83 -11.24 -13.87
CA ASP A 336 15.17 -12.63 -14.14
C ASP A 336 13.94 -13.49 -14.50
N GLY A 337 12.80 -12.84 -14.81
CA GLY A 337 11.55 -13.49 -15.19
C GLY A 337 11.73 -14.48 -16.34
N GLY A 338 10.96 -15.57 -16.31
CA GLY A 338 10.92 -16.56 -17.36
C GLY A 338 10.47 -15.99 -18.72
N PRO A 339 10.52 -16.78 -19.81
CA PRO A 339 10.00 -16.34 -21.10
C PRO A 339 8.54 -15.88 -21.01
N GLY A 340 8.26 -14.65 -21.47
CA GLY A 340 6.93 -14.04 -21.35
C GLY A 340 6.52 -13.58 -19.95
N MET A 341 7.44 -13.65 -18.96
CA MET A 341 7.21 -13.28 -17.58
C MET A 341 8.09 -12.13 -17.10
N LYS A 342 8.84 -11.50 -17.98
CA LYS A 342 9.57 -10.26 -17.66
C LYS A 342 8.60 -9.10 -17.57
N VAL A 343 8.74 -8.32 -16.48
CA VAL A 343 7.85 -7.19 -16.21
C VAL A 343 8.28 -5.94 -16.97
N ALA A 344 9.53 -5.52 -16.80
CA ALA A 344 10.05 -4.31 -17.41
C ALA A 344 11.47 -4.48 -17.96
N GLY A 345 12.11 -5.61 -17.73
CA GLY A 345 13.51 -5.86 -18.00
C GLY A 345 14.45 -5.20 -17.00
N ASP A 346 15.75 -5.40 -17.20
CA ASP A 346 16.77 -4.74 -16.38
C ASP A 346 16.71 -3.23 -16.57
N SER A 347 16.84 -2.49 -15.48
CA SER A 347 16.90 -1.02 -15.56
C SER A 347 17.72 -0.40 -14.44
N LYS A 348 18.25 0.81 -14.71
CA LYS A 348 18.84 1.68 -13.71
C LYS A 348 18.16 3.02 -13.78
N SER A 349 17.68 3.51 -12.65
CA SER A 349 16.92 4.75 -12.57
C SER A 349 17.44 5.68 -11.49
N ILE A 350 17.09 6.95 -11.62
CA ILE A 350 17.32 7.96 -10.60
C ILE A 350 16.03 8.74 -10.36
N SER A 351 15.74 8.99 -9.09
CA SER A 351 14.60 9.79 -8.67
C SER A 351 14.99 10.84 -7.64
N LEU A 352 14.37 12.01 -7.72
CA LEU A 352 14.51 13.12 -6.78
C LEU A 352 13.11 13.56 -6.33
N GLY A 353 12.86 13.60 -5.03
CA GLY A 353 11.55 13.90 -4.49
C GLY A 353 11.58 14.83 -3.29
N ILE A 354 10.48 15.56 -3.11
CA ILE A 354 10.17 16.30 -1.88
C ILE A 354 8.88 15.74 -1.32
N ASP A 355 8.94 15.32 -0.06
CA ASP A 355 7.78 14.88 0.70
C ASP A 355 7.38 15.93 1.73
N LEU A 356 6.07 16.12 1.89
CA LEU A 356 5.47 17.09 2.79
C LEU A 356 4.35 16.44 3.61
N VAL A 357 4.21 16.85 4.88
CA VAL A 357 3.04 16.55 5.72
C VAL A 357 2.56 17.84 6.39
N PHE A 358 1.26 18.01 6.58
CA PHE A 358 0.66 19.23 7.16
C PHE A 358 -0.67 18.96 7.88
#